data_b88b435f153d816f311445871da95bdc
#
_entry.id   b88b435f153d816f311445871da95bdc
#
_cell.length_a   1.000
_cell.length_b   1.000
_cell.length_c   1.000
_cell.angle_alpha   90.00
_cell.angle_beta   90.00
_cell.angle_gamma   90.00
#
_symmetry.space_group_name_H-M   'P 1'
#
loop_
_entity.id
_entity.type
_entity.pdbx_description
1 polymer ?
#
loop_
_entity_poly.entity_id
_entity_poly.type
_entity_poly.pdbx_seq_one_letter_code
_entity_poly.pdbx_strand_id
1 'polypeptide(L)' 'MADTPTDQLRRHQKVTAGEDILGVPPGTKGKVLLVNGMGPWIRYRVLFANGVERGNVLRESLAV' A
#
# COMPACT_ATOMS: atom_id res chain seq x y z
N MET A 1 -22.97 7.40 -1.61
CA MET A 1 -22.25 7.42 -1.71
C MET A 1 -21.40 7.24 -2.13
N ALA A 2 -21.02 7.30 -2.29
CA ALA A 2 -20.25 7.24 -2.58
C ALA A 2 -19.42 7.07 -2.81
N ASP A 3 -19.21 7.18 -3.08
CA ASP A 3 -18.50 7.05 -3.28
C ASP A 3 -17.37 7.06 -3.22
N THR A 4 -17.31 7.17 -2.77
CA THR A 4 -16.06 7.25 -2.39
C THR A 4 -15.10 6.49 -3.11
N PRO A 5 -13.98 6.92 -3.36
CA PRO A 5 -12.96 6.18 -4.00
C PRO A 5 -12.42 5.18 -3.07
N THR A 6 -13.13 4.16 -2.99
CA THR A 6 -12.82 3.16 -2.07
C THR A 6 -11.49 2.52 -2.25
N ASP A 7 -10.83 2.71 -3.37
CA ASP A 7 -9.53 2.10 -3.57
C ASP A 7 -8.38 2.88 -2.97
N GLN A 8 -8.63 4.06 -2.52
CA GLN A 8 -7.55 4.86 -1.95
C GLN A 8 -7.30 4.46 -0.51
N LEU A 9 -6.05 4.13 -0.21
CA LEU A 9 -5.65 3.79 1.14
C LEU A 9 -5.30 5.04 1.93
N ARG A 10 -5.32 4.94 3.24
CA ARG A 10 -5.02 6.06 4.13
C ARG A 10 -3.68 5.85 4.81
N ARG A 11 -3.11 6.93 5.30
CA ARG A 11 -1.93 6.82 6.16
C ARG A 11 -2.28 5.98 7.38
N HIS A 12 -1.35 5.16 7.78
CA HIS A 12 -1.46 4.28 8.93
C HIS A 12 -2.43 3.11 8.74
N GLN A 13 -3.00 2.98 7.55
CA GLN A 13 -3.90 1.85 7.28
C GLN A 13 -3.08 0.56 7.16
N LYS A 14 -3.61 -0.52 7.72
CA LYS A 14 -2.98 -1.83 7.61
C LYS A 14 -3.29 -2.44 6.25
N VAL A 15 -2.29 -3.04 5.65
CA VAL A 15 -2.40 -3.66 4.34
C VAL A 15 -1.62 -4.96 4.34
N THR A 16 -1.75 -5.71 3.26
CA THR A 16 -0.98 -6.95 3.08
C THR A 16 -0.42 -6.92 1.66
N ALA A 17 0.78 -7.40 1.49
CA ALA A 17 1.36 -7.51 0.17
C ALA A 17 0.53 -8.50 -0.63
N GLY A 18 -0.01 -8.04 -1.76
CA GLY A 18 -0.84 -8.88 -2.60
C GLY A 18 -0.05 -9.59 -3.68
N GLU A 19 1.19 -9.23 -3.83
CA GLU A 19 2.07 -9.84 -4.81
C GLU A 19 3.51 -9.66 -4.33
N ASP A 20 4.45 -10.20 -5.08
CA ASP A 20 5.85 -10.11 -4.72
C ASP A 20 6.31 -8.67 -4.92
N ILE A 21 6.64 -8.01 -3.84
CA ILE A 21 7.20 -6.66 -3.89
C ILE A 21 8.65 -6.83 -3.47
N LEU A 22 9.57 -6.21 -4.15
CA LEU A 22 11.02 -6.41 -3.94
C LEU A 22 11.38 -6.65 -2.47
N GLY A 23 11.73 -7.87 -2.15
CA GLY A 23 12.08 -8.23 -0.78
C GLY A 23 10.91 -8.48 0.14
N VAL A 24 9.67 -8.42 -0.37
CA VAL A 24 8.47 -8.61 0.43
C VAL A 24 7.61 -9.67 -0.24
N PRO A 25 7.54 -10.87 0.30
CA PRO A 25 6.72 -11.91 -0.31
C PRO A 25 5.23 -11.63 -0.13
N PRO A 26 4.39 -12.21 -1.00
CA PRO A 26 2.95 -12.05 -0.87
C PRO A 26 2.48 -12.53 0.49
N GLY A 27 1.51 -11.86 1.05
CA GLY A 27 0.98 -12.20 2.36
C GLY A 27 1.66 -11.48 3.52
N THR A 28 2.75 -10.75 3.27
CA THR A 28 3.42 -10.00 4.32
C THR A 28 2.56 -8.81 4.72
N LYS A 29 2.33 -8.62 6.00
CA LYS A 29 1.54 -7.51 6.49
C LYS A 29 2.37 -6.24 6.52
N GLY A 30 1.69 -5.12 6.37
CA GLY A 30 2.35 -3.82 6.38
C GLY A 30 1.43 -2.72 6.81
N LYS A 31 1.97 -1.51 6.82
CA LYS A 31 1.25 -0.33 7.22
C LYS A 31 1.62 0.82 6.32
N VAL A 32 0.64 1.52 5.81
CA VAL A 32 0.86 2.66 4.94
C VAL A 32 1.46 3.80 5.75
N LEU A 33 2.60 4.31 5.33
CA LEU A 33 3.26 5.43 5.99
C LEU A 33 2.89 6.75 5.35
N LEU A 34 2.84 6.79 4.03
CA LEU A 34 2.56 8.01 3.30
C LEU A 34 1.73 7.70 2.07
N VAL A 35 0.95 8.67 1.67
CA VAL A 35 0.19 8.62 0.43
C VAL A 35 0.69 9.76 -0.44
N ASN A 36 1.23 9.45 -1.59
CA ASN A 36 1.80 10.45 -2.50
C ASN A 36 1.03 10.49 -3.80
N GLY A 37 0.89 11.67 -4.37
CA GLY A 37 0.24 11.84 -5.66
C GLY A 37 -1.25 12.01 -5.56
N MET A 38 -1.88 12.06 -6.71
CA MET A 38 -3.33 12.23 -6.79
C MET A 38 -3.87 11.44 -7.95
N GLY A 39 -5.13 11.04 -7.85
CA GLY A 39 -5.83 10.33 -8.92
C GLY A 39 -5.06 9.08 -9.33
N PRO A 40 -4.88 8.86 -10.63
CA PRO A 40 -4.22 7.64 -11.08
C PRO A 40 -2.72 7.61 -10.78
N TRP A 41 -2.17 8.71 -10.26
CA TRP A 41 -0.74 8.79 -9.96
C TRP A 41 -0.42 8.51 -8.51
N ILE A 42 -1.41 8.05 -7.73
CA ILE A 42 -1.19 7.78 -6.31
C ILE A 42 -0.24 6.62 -6.13
N ARG A 43 0.74 6.82 -5.23
CA ARG A 43 1.69 5.81 -4.82
C ARG A 43 1.75 5.80 -3.31
N TYR A 44 2.10 4.67 -2.75
CA TYR A 44 2.13 4.50 -1.30
C TYR A 44 3.52 4.15 -0.83
N ARG A 45 3.85 4.61 0.37
CA ARG A 45 5.04 4.17 1.05
C ARG A 45 4.58 3.27 2.18
N VAL A 46 5.08 2.05 2.21
CA VAL A 46 4.59 1.05 3.14
C VAL A 46 5.76 0.43 3.90
N LEU A 47 5.58 0.29 5.21
CA LEU A 47 6.53 -0.44 6.05
C LEU A 47 5.96 -1.80 6.30
N PHE A 48 6.66 -2.84 5.88
CA PHE A 48 6.20 -4.21 6.02
C PHE A 48 6.73 -4.85 7.31
N ALA A 49 6.02 -5.86 7.77
CA ALA A 49 6.33 -6.50 9.05
C ALA A 49 7.71 -7.16 9.09
N ASN A 50 8.26 -7.49 7.93
CA ASN A 50 9.60 -8.05 7.86
C ASN A 50 10.70 -6.98 7.93
N GLY A 51 10.33 -5.73 8.21
CA GLY A 51 11.29 -4.63 8.34
C GLY A 51 11.62 -3.92 7.05
N VAL A 52 11.04 -4.33 5.94
CA VAL A 52 11.32 -3.72 4.65
C VAL A 52 10.36 -2.56 4.43
N GLU A 53 10.90 -1.41 4.07
CA GLU A 53 10.09 -0.24 3.74
C GLU A 53 10.20 -0.02 2.23
N ARG A 54 9.06 0.12 1.56
CA ARG A 54 9.03 0.33 0.12
C ARG A 54 8.21 1.57 -0.24
N GLY A 55 8.77 2.41 -1.11
CA GLY A 55 8.06 3.53 -1.68
C GLY A 55 7.55 3.19 -3.07
N ASN A 56 6.77 4.07 -3.63
CA ASN A 56 6.19 3.90 -4.97
C ASN A 56 5.38 2.62 -5.15
N VAL A 57 4.74 2.16 -4.08
CA VAL A 57 3.92 0.97 -4.15
C VAL A 57 2.56 1.33 -4.71
N LEU A 58 2.08 0.55 -5.67
CA LEU A 58 0.77 0.76 -6.27
C LEU A 58 -0.32 0.13 -5.43
N ARG A 59 -1.52 0.72 -5.49
CA ARG A 59 -2.66 0.17 -4.78
C ARG A 59 -2.91 -1.28 -5.14
N GLU A 60 -2.74 -1.60 -6.42
CA GLU A 60 -3.01 -2.95 -6.91
C GLU A 60 -2.03 -3.98 -6.40
N SER A 61 -0.91 -3.56 -5.87
CA SER A 61 0.06 -4.48 -5.29
C SER A 61 -0.26 -4.81 -3.83
N LEU A 62 -1.26 -4.16 -3.28
CA LEU A 62 -1.63 -4.31 -1.87
C LEU A 62 -3.02 -4.88 -1.73
N ALA A 63 -3.23 -5.68 -0.70
CA ALA A 63 -4.53 -6.21 -0.34
C ALA A 63 -4.94 -5.60 0.99
N VAL A 64 -6.23 -5.38 1.14
CA VAL A 64 -6.76 -4.78 2.36
C VAL A 64 -7.71 -5.73 3.05
#